data_a97de9dbe6233c04b67a6c7a6a15365d
#
_entry.id   a97de9dbe6233c04b67a6c7a6a15365d
#
_cell.length_a   1.000
_cell.length_b   1.000
_cell.length_c   1.000
_cell.angle_alpha   90.00
_cell.angle_beta   90.00
_cell.angle_gamma   90.00
#
_symmetry.space_group_name_H-M   'P 1'
#
loop_
_entity.id
_entity.type
_entity.pdbx_description
1 polymer ?
#
loop_
_entity_poly.entity_id
_entity_poly.type
_entity_poly.pdbx_seq_one_letter_code
_entity_poly.pdbx_strand_id
1 'polypeptide(L)'
;MAKKRRNDPGIASSLFPIDQSFCARNTCPVVQLMPPGLPLEDGRMSEVTFIAPRRSGRVFHKMRVKAQGRDHAGRKFREVCETLVVNSHGGLLILKNEIDQGEMLVLTNPDTDEEQECRVVFLGEAGDRGQRVGVEFLSPAPRFWGVEFNDSSSN
;
A
#
# COMPACT_ATOMS: atom_id res chain seq x y z
N MET A 1 -45.38 38.78 -23.45
CA MET A 1 -45.18 37.81 -24.54
C MET A 1 -44.08 36.85 -24.14
N ALA A 2 -44.47 35.70 -23.69
CA ALA A 2 -43.50 34.68 -23.28
C ALA A 2 -43.04 33.86 -24.47
N LYS A 3 -41.75 33.96 -24.82
CA LYS A 3 -41.10 33.10 -25.82
C LYS A 3 -40.78 31.78 -25.17
N LYS A 4 -41.60 30.81 -25.45
CA LYS A 4 -41.38 29.43 -25.10
C LYS A 4 -40.20 28.86 -25.90
N ARG A 5 -39.04 28.73 -25.27
CA ARG A 5 -37.94 28.00 -25.87
C ARG A 5 -38.23 26.52 -25.71
N ARG A 6 -38.45 25.87 -26.81
CA ARG A 6 -38.46 24.43 -26.88
C ARG A 6 -37.02 23.95 -26.72
N ASN A 7 -36.73 23.34 -25.61
CA ASN A 7 -35.55 22.50 -25.50
C ASN A 7 -35.86 21.21 -26.23
N ASP A 8 -35.28 21.07 -27.40
CA ASP A 8 -35.15 19.76 -28.01
C ASP A 8 -34.07 19.01 -27.24
N PRO A 9 -34.39 17.93 -26.57
CA PRO A 9 -33.38 17.01 -26.11
C PRO A 9 -32.90 16.27 -27.36
N GLY A 10 -31.80 16.70 -27.89
CA GLY A 10 -31.03 15.94 -28.85
C GLY A 10 -30.60 14.66 -28.18
N ILE A 11 -31.41 13.64 -28.34
CA ILE A 11 -31.04 12.26 -27.96
C ILE A 11 -30.02 11.83 -29.00
N ALA A 12 -28.79 12.10 -28.71
CA ALA A 12 -27.69 11.38 -29.33
C ALA A 12 -27.61 9.98 -28.67
N SER A 13 -28.54 9.14 -29.01
CA SER A 13 -28.36 7.72 -28.81
C SER A 13 -27.34 7.20 -29.79
N SER A 14 -26.10 7.45 -29.51
CA SER A 14 -25.04 6.68 -30.09
C SER A 14 -25.09 5.29 -29.43
N LEU A 15 -26.02 4.50 -29.92
CA LEU A 15 -25.93 3.06 -29.77
C LEU A 15 -24.72 2.66 -30.59
N PHE A 16 -23.60 2.57 -29.91
CA PHE A 16 -22.50 1.77 -30.41
C PHE A 16 -22.98 0.32 -30.36
N PRO A 17 -23.16 -0.36 -31.49
CA PRO A 17 -23.33 -1.78 -31.45
C PRO A 17 -22.02 -2.30 -30.87
N ILE A 18 -22.09 -2.78 -29.67
CA ILE A 18 -21.04 -3.63 -29.15
C ILE A 18 -21.07 -4.85 -30.05
N ASP A 19 -20.13 -4.87 -30.96
CA ASP A 19 -19.95 -6.01 -31.84
C ASP A 19 -19.51 -7.17 -30.99
N GLN A 20 -20.47 -7.97 -30.57
CA GLN A 20 -20.23 -9.20 -29.81
C GLN A 20 -19.61 -10.29 -30.66
N SER A 21 -19.29 -10.03 -31.90
CA SER A 21 -18.70 -11.01 -32.79
C SER A 21 -17.22 -11.31 -32.51
N PHE A 22 -16.62 -10.61 -31.55
CA PHE A 22 -15.22 -10.83 -31.22
C PHE A 22 -14.96 -11.96 -30.20
N CYS A 23 -15.98 -12.46 -29.54
CA CYS A 23 -15.81 -13.52 -28.53
C CYS A 23 -15.93 -14.94 -29.06
N ALA A 24 -16.23 -15.14 -30.33
CA ALA A 24 -16.59 -16.47 -30.82
C ALA A 24 -15.44 -17.27 -31.45
N ARG A 25 -14.22 -16.81 -31.43
CA ARG A 25 -13.13 -17.52 -32.12
C ARG A 25 -11.83 -17.69 -31.33
N ASN A 26 -11.88 -17.60 -30.04
CA ASN A 26 -10.79 -18.10 -29.20
C ASN A 26 -11.21 -19.40 -28.52
N THR A 27 -11.66 -20.34 -29.28
CA THR A 27 -11.36 -21.71 -28.96
C THR A 27 -9.87 -21.88 -29.20
N CYS A 28 -9.09 -21.66 -28.19
CA CYS A 28 -7.80 -22.29 -28.12
C CYS A 28 -8.01 -23.72 -27.67
N PRO A 29 -8.02 -24.68 -28.56
CA PRO A 29 -7.87 -26.04 -28.15
C PRO A 29 -6.38 -26.30 -28.03
N VAL A 30 -5.76 -25.70 -27.06
CA VAL A 30 -4.50 -26.28 -26.58
C VAL A 30 -4.92 -27.36 -25.61
N VAL A 31 -5.54 -28.39 -26.13
CA VAL A 31 -5.44 -29.67 -25.51
C VAL A 31 -3.99 -30.09 -25.72
N GLN A 32 -3.14 -29.66 -24.84
CA GLN A 32 -1.87 -30.33 -24.71
C GLN A 32 -2.21 -31.74 -24.19
N LEU A 33 -2.23 -32.67 -25.11
CA LEU A 33 -2.11 -34.07 -24.79
C LEU A 33 -0.82 -34.24 -24.01
N MET A 34 -0.91 -34.27 -22.71
CA MET A 34 0.18 -34.74 -21.88
C MET A 34 0.48 -36.15 -22.27
N PRO A 35 1.73 -36.47 -22.60
CA PRO A 35 2.10 -37.85 -22.89
C PRO A 35 1.81 -38.70 -21.65
N PRO A 36 1.09 -39.82 -21.77
CA PRO A 36 0.92 -40.73 -20.66
C PRO A 36 2.29 -41.34 -20.36
N GLY A 37 2.82 -41.05 -19.16
CA GLY A 37 4.05 -41.71 -18.74
C GLY A 37 5.07 -40.85 -18.01
N LEU A 38 4.72 -39.64 -17.57
CA LEU A 38 5.54 -38.99 -16.60
C LEU A 38 5.27 -39.60 -15.23
N PRO A 39 6.29 -40.14 -14.55
CA PRO A 39 6.13 -40.54 -13.17
C PRO A 39 5.73 -39.28 -12.39
N LEU A 40 4.67 -39.40 -11.63
CA LEU A 40 4.39 -38.51 -10.55
C LEU A 40 5.52 -38.67 -9.55
N GLU A 41 6.64 -38.02 -9.82
CA GLU A 41 7.55 -37.73 -8.75
C GLU A 41 6.80 -36.82 -7.82
N ASP A 42 6.58 -37.28 -6.62
CA ASP A 42 6.28 -36.47 -5.45
C ASP A 42 7.39 -35.43 -5.32
N GLY A 43 7.41 -34.52 -6.28
CA GLY A 43 8.09 -33.26 -6.14
C GLY A 43 7.38 -32.53 -5.04
N ARG A 44 7.76 -32.80 -3.78
CA ARG A 44 7.69 -31.80 -2.75
C ARG A 44 8.34 -30.58 -3.38
N MET A 45 7.54 -29.75 -4.01
CA MET A 45 7.92 -28.36 -4.20
C MET A 45 8.10 -27.82 -2.80
N SER A 46 9.31 -27.90 -2.32
CA SER A 46 9.78 -27.03 -1.29
C SER A 46 9.55 -25.66 -1.86
N GLU A 47 8.44 -25.08 -1.52
CA GLU A 47 8.20 -23.67 -1.69
C GLU A 47 9.33 -23.00 -0.92
N VAL A 48 10.42 -22.77 -1.63
CA VAL A 48 11.52 -21.96 -1.11
C VAL A 48 10.94 -20.57 -1.07
N THR A 49 10.21 -20.31 0.01
CA THR A 49 9.84 -18.96 0.38
C THR A 49 11.15 -18.24 0.60
N PHE A 50 11.63 -17.54 -0.40
CA PHE A 50 12.72 -16.60 -0.26
C PHE A 50 12.24 -15.50 0.68
N ILE A 51 12.36 -15.78 1.97
CA ILE A 51 12.26 -14.75 2.99
C ILE A 51 13.53 -13.93 2.80
N ALA A 52 13.42 -12.85 2.02
CA ALA A 52 14.51 -11.90 1.90
C ALA A 52 14.95 -11.53 3.33
N PRO A 53 16.24 -11.63 3.65
CA PRO A 53 16.72 -11.30 4.99
C PRO A 53 16.29 -9.87 5.31
N ARG A 54 15.58 -9.69 6.39
CA ARG A 54 15.12 -8.38 6.83
C ARG A 54 16.34 -7.52 7.13
N ARG A 55 16.40 -6.35 6.52
CA ARG A 55 17.58 -5.47 6.58
C ARG A 55 17.83 -4.85 7.95
N SER A 56 16.84 -4.86 8.85
CA SER A 56 16.99 -4.28 10.19
C SER A 56 16.12 -4.96 11.23
N GLY A 57 16.59 -4.94 12.47
CA GLY A 57 15.83 -5.38 13.64
C GLY A 57 14.57 -4.54 13.81
N ARG A 58 13.46 -5.18 14.13
CA ARG A 58 12.20 -4.52 14.48
C ARG A 58 12.07 -4.48 15.99
N VAL A 59 11.77 -3.32 16.53
CA VAL A 59 11.57 -3.10 17.95
C VAL A 59 10.12 -2.69 18.20
N PHE A 60 9.47 -3.35 19.15
CA PHE A 60 8.18 -2.90 19.64
C PHE A 60 8.39 -1.65 20.49
N HIS A 61 8.03 -0.52 19.94
CA HIS A 61 8.20 0.77 20.61
C HIS A 61 6.96 1.63 20.38
N LYS A 62 6.30 1.97 21.48
CA LYS A 62 5.14 2.84 21.46
C LYS A 62 5.57 4.26 21.81
N MET A 63 5.49 5.12 20.83
CA MET A 63 5.69 6.55 21.03
C MET A 63 4.64 7.33 20.26
N ARG A 64 4.43 8.56 20.61
CA ARG A 64 3.54 9.46 19.88
C ARG A 64 4.37 10.29 18.92
N VAL A 65 3.98 10.30 17.66
CA VAL A 65 4.60 11.13 16.62
C VAL A 65 3.52 11.93 15.90
N LYS A 66 3.88 13.09 15.40
CA LYS A 66 2.99 13.89 14.56
C LYS A 66 3.15 13.43 13.12
N ALA A 67 2.06 13.04 12.50
CA ALA A 67 2.01 12.69 11.08
C ALA A 67 1.31 13.81 10.31
N GLN A 68 1.90 14.21 9.20
CA GLN A 68 1.36 15.20 8.27
C GLN A 68 1.39 14.60 6.87
N GLY A 69 0.31 14.80 6.11
CA GLY A 69 0.23 14.27 4.76
C GLY A 69 -1.05 14.69 4.07
N ARG A 70 -1.45 13.91 3.09
CA ARG A 70 -2.74 14.01 2.42
C ARG A 70 -3.56 12.76 2.67
N ASP A 71 -4.86 12.95 2.88
CA ASP A 71 -5.80 11.85 3.00
C ASP A 71 -6.20 11.32 1.61
N HIS A 72 -6.95 10.22 1.58
CA HIS A 72 -7.51 9.64 0.35
C HIS A 72 -8.27 10.67 -0.51
N ALA A 73 -8.87 11.70 0.09
CA ALA A 73 -9.55 12.78 -0.62
C ALA A 73 -8.61 13.91 -1.08
N GLY A 74 -7.29 13.78 -0.89
CA GLY A 74 -6.28 14.76 -1.23
C GLY A 74 -6.20 15.97 -0.29
N ARG A 75 -6.91 15.95 0.83
CA ARG A 75 -6.91 17.02 1.83
C ARG A 75 -5.72 16.86 2.75
N LYS A 76 -5.10 17.98 3.07
CA LYS A 76 -3.99 17.98 4.05
C LYS A 76 -4.52 17.66 5.45
N PHE A 77 -3.86 16.76 6.13
CA PHE A 77 -4.13 16.45 7.52
C PHE A 77 -2.88 16.56 8.38
N ARG A 78 -3.09 16.73 9.66
CA ARG A 78 -2.06 16.65 10.71
C ARG A 78 -2.67 15.97 11.91
N GLU A 79 -2.11 14.85 12.32
CA GLU A 79 -2.58 14.15 13.51
C GLU A 79 -1.43 13.61 14.35
N VAL A 80 -1.72 13.34 15.61
CA VAL A 80 -0.80 12.63 16.51
C VAL A 80 -1.17 11.15 16.43
N CYS A 81 -0.25 10.34 15.97
CA CYS A 81 -0.40 8.89 15.84
C CYS A 81 0.54 8.15 16.83
N GLU A 82 0.21 6.90 17.08
CA GLU A 82 1.01 6.00 17.90
C GLU A 82 1.79 5.02 17.02
N THR A 83 3.05 4.79 17.37
CA THR A 83 3.85 3.73 16.76
C THR A 83 3.57 2.40 17.45
N LEU A 84 3.68 1.30 16.72
CA LEU A 84 3.60 -0.06 17.26
C LEU A 84 4.95 -0.75 17.18
N VAL A 85 5.57 -0.68 16.02
CA VAL A 85 6.85 -1.30 15.70
C VAL A 85 7.66 -0.31 14.90
N VAL A 86 8.93 -0.19 15.24
CA VAL A 86 9.85 0.72 14.58
C VAL A 86 11.14 0.00 14.15
N ASN A 87 11.80 0.55 13.16
CA ASN A 87 13.12 0.12 12.72
C ASN A 87 13.91 1.33 12.18
N SER A 88 15.16 1.14 11.82
CA SER A 88 16.02 2.20 11.29
C SER A 88 15.52 2.80 9.96
N HIS A 89 14.64 2.10 9.24
CA HIS A 89 14.15 2.49 7.93
C HIS A 89 12.67 2.91 7.92
N GLY A 90 11.98 2.92 9.06
CA GLY A 90 10.58 3.28 9.15
C GLY A 90 9.85 2.65 10.33
N GLY A 91 8.54 2.43 10.20
CA GLY A 91 7.75 1.87 11.28
C GLY A 91 6.32 1.54 10.90
N LEU A 92 5.61 0.97 11.85
CA LEU A 92 4.19 0.70 11.80
C LEU A 92 3.46 1.64 12.76
N LEU A 93 2.54 2.43 12.22
CA LEU A 93 1.78 3.46 12.91
C LEU A 93 0.31 3.12 12.95
N ILE A 94 -0.43 3.78 13.84
CA ILE A 94 -1.90 3.79 13.82
C ILE A 94 -2.35 5.20 13.45
N LEU A 95 -2.97 5.35 12.28
CA LEU A 95 -3.52 6.59 11.76
C LEU A 95 -5.05 6.54 11.80
N LYS A 96 -5.68 7.65 12.15
CA LYS A 96 -7.15 7.78 12.13
C LYS A 96 -7.64 8.21 10.75
N ASN A 97 -6.83 8.99 10.04
CA ASN A 97 -7.13 9.40 8.68
C ASN A 97 -6.85 8.26 7.70
N GLU A 98 -7.76 8.08 6.77
CA GLU A 98 -7.59 7.13 5.67
C GLU A 98 -6.61 7.70 4.64
N ILE A 99 -5.60 6.92 4.31
CA ILE A 99 -4.57 7.29 3.35
C ILE A 99 -4.39 6.20 2.33
N ASP A 100 -3.80 6.54 1.20
CA ASP A 100 -3.48 5.59 0.14
C ASP A 100 -2.06 5.05 0.25
N GLN A 101 -1.88 3.85 -0.25
CA GLN A 101 -0.54 3.28 -0.38
C GLN A 101 0.28 4.07 -1.41
N GLY A 102 1.51 4.40 -1.07
CA GLY A 102 2.39 5.21 -1.89
C GLY A 102 2.38 6.70 -1.56
N GLU A 103 1.43 7.17 -0.74
CA GLU A 103 1.38 8.56 -0.30
C GLU A 103 2.58 8.93 0.56
N MET A 104 2.95 10.20 0.46
CA MET A 104 4.06 10.78 1.20
C MET A 104 3.56 11.37 2.51
N LEU A 105 4.24 11.03 3.59
CA LEU A 105 4.01 11.55 4.92
C LEU A 105 5.27 12.20 5.47
N VAL A 106 5.09 13.20 6.30
CA VAL A 106 6.14 13.75 7.14
C VAL A 106 5.84 13.38 8.58
N LEU A 107 6.75 12.69 9.21
CA LEU A 107 6.69 12.34 10.62
C LEU A 107 7.57 13.29 11.40
N THR A 108 7.03 13.87 12.47
CA THR A 108 7.79 14.73 13.39
C THR A 108 7.84 14.05 14.75
N ASN A 109 9.01 13.84 15.26
CA ASN A 109 9.22 13.38 16.63
C ASN A 109 9.02 14.57 17.59
N PRO A 110 8.05 14.52 18.53
CA PRO A 110 7.77 15.62 19.42
C PRO A 110 8.88 15.89 20.47
N ASP A 111 9.74 14.91 20.72
CA ASP A 111 10.78 15.02 21.74
C ASP A 111 12.06 15.70 21.20
N THR A 112 12.36 15.47 19.91
CA THR A 112 13.56 15.99 19.26
C THR A 112 13.27 17.07 18.23
N ASP A 113 11.99 17.29 17.87
CA ASP A 113 11.52 18.12 16.75
C ASP A 113 12.13 17.71 15.39
N GLU A 114 12.63 16.49 15.30
CA GLU A 114 13.20 15.93 14.08
C GLU A 114 12.09 15.52 13.12
N GLU A 115 12.24 15.91 11.87
CA GLU A 115 11.27 15.57 10.81
C GLU A 115 11.87 14.56 9.84
N GLN A 116 11.07 13.56 9.47
CA GLN A 116 11.44 12.54 8.50
C GLN A 116 10.35 12.36 7.45
N GLU A 117 10.79 12.46 6.20
CA GLU A 117 9.93 12.14 5.08
C GLU A 117 9.85 10.61 4.89
N CYS A 118 8.64 10.13 4.76
CA CYS A 118 8.40 8.71 4.57
C CYS A 118 7.29 8.47 3.55
N ARG A 119 7.27 7.27 3.03
CA ARG A 119 6.25 6.80 2.10
C ARG A 119 5.45 5.67 2.74
N VAL A 120 4.15 5.65 2.47
CA VAL A 120 3.26 4.56 2.87
C VAL A 120 3.54 3.34 2.00
N VAL A 121 3.98 2.26 2.62
CA VAL A 121 4.30 1.00 1.93
C VAL A 121 3.35 -0.13 2.27
N PHE A 122 2.60 0.00 3.35
CA PHE A 122 1.65 -1.01 3.79
C PHE A 122 0.43 -0.37 4.44
N LEU A 123 -0.74 -0.89 4.09
CA LEU A 123 -2.02 -0.57 4.71
C LEU A 123 -2.61 -1.84 5.31
N GLY A 124 -2.78 -1.84 6.62
CA GLY A 124 -3.42 -2.93 7.34
C GLY A 124 -4.91 -2.65 7.57
N GLU A 125 -5.53 -3.52 8.33
CA GLU A 125 -6.92 -3.38 8.68
C GLU A 125 -7.17 -2.15 9.55
N ALA A 126 -8.28 -1.48 9.29
CA ALA A 126 -8.79 -0.42 10.16
C ALA A 126 -9.45 -1.05 11.39
N GLY A 127 -9.07 -0.58 12.55
CA GLY A 127 -9.66 -0.98 13.82
C GLY A 127 -10.23 0.22 14.59
N ASP A 128 -10.70 0.00 15.80
CA ASP A 128 -11.30 1.03 16.66
C ASP A 128 -10.37 2.23 16.93
N ARG A 129 -9.06 2.02 16.87
CA ARG A 129 -8.04 3.05 17.10
C ARG A 129 -7.58 3.76 15.84
N GLY A 130 -7.93 3.26 14.68
CA GLY A 130 -7.48 3.73 13.37
C GLY A 130 -6.92 2.60 12.51
N GLN A 131 -6.39 2.96 11.37
CA GLN A 131 -5.78 2.04 10.41
C GLN A 131 -4.31 1.81 10.74
N ARG A 132 -3.85 0.57 10.59
CA ARG A 132 -2.42 0.25 10.68
C ARG A 132 -1.74 0.64 9.37
N VAL A 133 -0.74 1.49 9.47
CA VAL A 133 -0.02 2.02 8.33
C VAL A 133 1.47 1.77 8.48
N GLY A 134 2.04 1.04 7.55
CA GLY A 134 3.47 0.83 7.45
C GLY A 134 4.12 1.91 6.61
N VAL A 135 5.12 2.56 7.16
CA VAL A 135 5.86 3.62 6.49
C VAL A 135 7.33 3.27 6.36
N GLU A 136 7.93 3.70 5.26
CA GLU A 136 9.35 3.59 4.98
C GLU A 136 9.94 4.99 4.83
N PHE A 137 11.01 5.28 5.54
CA PHE A 137 11.74 6.53 5.42
C PHE A 137 12.44 6.62 4.07
N LEU A 138 12.46 7.79 3.47
CA LEU A 138 13.22 8.05 2.25
C LEU A 138 14.73 7.97 2.50
N SER A 139 15.15 8.33 3.71
CA SER A 139 16.52 8.21 4.17
C SER A 139 16.54 7.48 5.51
N PRO A 140 17.44 6.52 5.72
CA PRO A 140 17.54 5.82 6.99
C PRO A 140 17.80 6.79 8.15
N ALA A 141 16.96 6.73 9.18
CA ALA A 141 17.05 7.59 10.35
C ALA A 141 17.01 6.76 11.64
N PRO A 142 18.11 6.07 11.99
CA PRO A 142 18.13 5.15 13.12
C PRO A 142 17.90 5.85 14.47
N ARG A 143 18.20 7.14 14.56
CA ARG A 143 18.04 7.91 15.81
C ARG A 143 16.66 8.58 15.95
N PHE A 144 15.90 8.65 14.88
CA PHE A 144 14.59 9.31 14.87
C PHE A 144 13.63 8.79 15.95
N TRP A 145 13.69 7.50 16.23
CA TRP A 145 12.82 6.86 17.22
C TRP A 145 13.35 6.92 18.66
N GLY A 146 14.56 7.43 18.87
CA GLY A 146 15.21 7.47 20.19
C GLY A 146 15.59 6.09 20.74
N VAL A 147 15.58 5.06 19.92
CA VAL A 147 15.99 3.69 20.27
C VAL A 147 17.18 3.24 19.43
N GLU A 148 18.04 2.44 20.02
CA GLU A 148 19.15 1.83 19.30
C GLU A 148 18.69 0.56 18.60
N PHE A 149 18.96 0.46 17.31
CA PHE A 149 18.70 -0.75 16.52
C PHE A 149 19.99 -1.55 16.41
N ASN A 150 19.96 -2.78 16.89
CA ASN A 150 21.05 -3.72 16.64
C ASN A 150 20.98 -4.19 15.19
N ASP A 151 21.54 -3.39 14.30
CA ASP A 151 21.77 -3.82 12.92
C ASP A 151 22.91 -4.84 12.93
N SER A 152 22.56 -6.12 12.96
CA SER A 152 23.49 -7.24 12.91
C SER A 152 24.14 -7.40 11.52
N SER A 153 24.39 -6.31 10.82
CA SER A 153 25.11 -6.30 9.54
C SER A 153 26.42 -5.56 9.66
N SER A 154 27.24 -6.00 10.62
CA SER A 154 28.67 -5.73 10.57
C SER A 154 29.35 -6.99 10.07
N ASN A 155 29.56 -7.06 8.77
CA ASN A 155 30.60 -7.89 8.19
C ASN A 155 31.08 -7.25 6.90
#